data_62637858a395b82be6791a665f6b71cd
#
_entry.id   62637858a395b82be6791a665f6b71cd
#
_cell.length_a   1.000
_cell.length_b   1.000
_cell.length_c   1.000
_cell.angle_alpha   90.00
_cell.angle_beta   90.00
_cell.angle_gamma   90.00
#
_symmetry.space_group_name_H-M   'P 1'
#
loop_
_entity.id
_entity.type
_entity.pdbx_description
1 polymer ?
#
loop_
_entity_poly.entity_id
_entity_poly.type
_entity_poly.pdbx_seq_one_letter_code
_entity_poly.pdbx_strand_id
1 'polypeptide(L)'
;KTKLLAPGETEEIVLKYQAEQMASYSEKEAAWILEKGDYIIRVGNSSASTKVAGVIEVCEDIQTLKAKNLFALDVALNEIHPDAVKLEEKKKEAAGYQAEKVIFDTTAIAQKTVVYQGMRKEYHTDKTEKITMQDILSEKATVEELVAQLLTEELAEFCVGTLRADGGEVVGNASYTVPGAAGDTSSVCKESRGIKNMILADGPAGLRLQPHFKTKKDGTLLPGGEVMGDAYTPFNPNIDEKEVDNYYQYCTAIPIGWALAQSWNTELVEKAGDMVGSEMEQFHVDLWLAPALNIHRNPLCGRNFEYYSEDPYVSGKIAAAMTKGVQKHRGKGTTIKHFAVNNQEDNRYFVNAHVSERALREIYLKGFEIAVKEGPARSVMTT
;
A
#
# COMPACT_ATOMS: atom_id res chain seq x y z
N LYS A 1 -0.60 21.58 -5.11
CA LYS A 1 0.54 22.15 -5.84
C LYS A 1 0.04 23.21 -6.82
N THR A 2 0.68 24.39 -6.85
CA THR A 2 0.44 25.42 -7.88
C THR A 2 0.92 24.95 -9.25
N LYS A 3 0.39 25.55 -10.32
CA LYS A 3 1.05 25.52 -11.64
C LYS A 3 2.46 26.13 -11.53
N LEU A 4 3.25 26.03 -12.58
CA LEU A 4 4.51 26.78 -12.65
C LEU A 4 4.20 28.28 -12.78
N LEU A 5 4.55 29.05 -11.74
CA LEU A 5 4.30 30.48 -11.70
C LEU A 5 5.50 31.25 -12.24
N ALA A 6 5.25 32.25 -13.11
CA ALA A 6 6.26 33.22 -13.52
C ALA A 6 6.56 34.20 -12.38
N PRO A 7 7.69 34.92 -12.39
CA PRO A 7 7.98 35.97 -11.39
C PRO A 7 6.85 37.03 -11.31
N GLY A 8 6.29 37.19 -10.09
CA GLY A 8 5.17 38.10 -9.83
C GLY A 8 3.78 37.52 -10.14
N GLU A 9 3.68 36.30 -10.69
CA GLU A 9 2.39 35.63 -10.91
C GLU A 9 1.87 35.03 -9.60
N THR A 10 0.56 35.06 -9.43
CA THR A 10 -0.15 34.45 -8.28
C THR A 10 -1.20 33.48 -8.75
N GLU A 11 -1.51 32.50 -7.90
CA GLU A 11 -2.58 31.54 -8.13
C GLU A 11 -3.42 31.41 -6.86
N GLU A 12 -4.74 31.40 -7.03
CA GLU A 12 -5.67 31.07 -5.95
C GLU A 12 -5.91 29.56 -5.91
N ILE A 13 -5.73 28.95 -4.73
CA ILE A 13 -5.97 27.53 -4.52
C ILE A 13 -7.15 27.36 -3.57
N VAL A 14 -8.18 26.66 -4.01
CA VAL A 14 -9.32 26.25 -3.18
C VAL A 14 -9.13 24.82 -2.71
N LEU A 15 -8.98 24.63 -1.40
CA LEU A 15 -8.91 23.32 -0.78
C LEU A 15 -10.28 22.94 -0.22
N LYS A 16 -10.81 21.78 -0.63
CA LYS A 16 -12.07 21.24 -0.14
C LYS A 16 -11.80 19.92 0.59
N TYR A 17 -12.40 19.76 1.76
CA TYR A 17 -12.35 18.51 2.52
C TYR A 17 -13.69 18.26 3.21
N GLN A 18 -13.96 17.00 3.53
CA GLN A 18 -15.20 16.63 4.24
C GLN A 18 -15.03 16.89 5.74
N ALA A 19 -16.06 17.39 6.40
CA ALA A 19 -16.02 17.68 7.83
C ALA A 19 -15.74 16.43 8.68
N GLU A 20 -16.18 15.25 8.23
CA GLU A 20 -15.90 13.97 8.87
C GLU A 20 -14.39 13.66 8.98
N GLN A 21 -13.55 14.29 8.14
CA GLN A 21 -12.09 14.15 8.22
C GLN A 21 -11.47 14.86 9.44
N MET A 22 -12.22 15.74 10.09
CA MET A 22 -11.82 16.39 11.34
C MET A 22 -12.17 15.54 12.57
N ALA A 23 -12.99 14.48 12.42
CA ALA A 23 -13.41 13.62 13.53
C ALA A 23 -12.23 12.77 14.03
N SER A 24 -12.19 12.54 15.35
CA SER A 24 -11.26 11.64 16.03
C SER A 24 -11.95 10.36 16.47
N TYR A 25 -11.20 9.26 16.53
CA TYR A 25 -11.76 7.98 16.99
C TYR A 25 -11.78 7.90 18.52
N SER A 26 -12.96 7.70 19.08
CA SER A 26 -13.15 7.43 20.50
C SER A 26 -13.23 5.91 20.74
N GLU A 27 -12.24 5.35 21.45
CA GLU A 27 -12.25 3.93 21.84
C GLU A 27 -13.39 3.65 22.83
N LYS A 28 -13.71 4.61 23.72
CA LYS A 28 -14.80 4.51 24.68
C LYS A 28 -16.15 4.33 23.98
N GLU A 29 -16.41 5.17 22.97
CA GLU A 29 -17.68 5.16 22.23
C GLU A 29 -17.65 4.21 21.02
N ALA A 30 -16.48 3.63 20.70
CA ALA A 30 -16.24 2.88 19.48
C ALA A 30 -16.78 3.61 18.23
N ALA A 31 -16.44 4.88 18.08
CA ALA A 31 -17.01 5.77 17.06
C ALA A 31 -16.04 6.89 16.68
N TRP A 32 -16.18 7.39 15.46
CA TRP A 32 -15.59 8.66 15.05
C TRP A 32 -16.48 9.81 15.51
N ILE A 33 -15.89 10.75 16.22
CA ILE A 33 -16.60 11.87 16.84
C ILE A 33 -15.94 13.17 16.39
N LEU A 34 -16.75 14.08 15.86
CA LEU A 34 -16.39 15.48 15.71
C LEU A 34 -16.75 16.15 17.03
N GLU A 35 -15.73 16.43 17.84
CA GLU A 35 -15.91 16.91 19.20
C GLU A 35 -16.29 18.39 19.21
N LYS A 36 -17.07 18.80 20.20
CA LYS A 36 -17.35 20.20 20.49
C LYS A 36 -16.05 20.98 20.75
N GLY A 37 -15.91 22.13 20.11
CA GLY A 37 -14.75 23.00 20.33
C GLY A 37 -14.33 23.79 19.09
N ASP A 38 -13.22 24.48 19.24
CA ASP A 38 -12.62 25.29 18.17
C ASP A 38 -11.63 24.47 17.35
N TYR A 39 -11.87 24.36 16.06
CA TYR A 39 -10.97 23.73 15.08
C TYR A 39 -10.17 24.84 14.38
N ILE A 40 -8.88 24.91 14.67
CA ILE A 40 -8.00 25.98 14.23
C ILE A 40 -7.37 25.62 12.90
N ILE A 41 -7.73 26.33 11.86
CA ILE A 41 -7.13 26.20 10.53
C ILE A 41 -5.81 26.97 10.53
N ARG A 42 -4.73 26.28 10.21
CA ARG A 42 -3.39 26.86 10.16
C ARG A 42 -2.79 26.71 8.77
N VAL A 43 -2.16 27.75 8.26
CA VAL A 43 -1.51 27.77 6.96
C VAL A 43 -0.08 28.25 7.11
N GLY A 44 0.84 27.61 6.38
CA GLY A 44 2.26 27.95 6.42
C GLY A 44 3.08 27.17 5.41
N ASN A 45 4.37 27.37 5.42
CA ASN A 45 5.33 26.72 4.54
C ASN A 45 5.87 25.39 5.09
N SER A 46 5.58 25.07 6.35
CA SER A 46 5.90 23.81 6.99
C SER A 46 4.98 23.61 8.21
N SER A 47 4.90 22.38 8.73
CA SER A 47 4.16 22.07 9.96
C SER A 47 4.67 22.83 11.19
N ALA A 48 5.94 23.20 11.20
CA ALA A 48 6.56 23.96 12.28
C ALA A 48 6.34 25.48 12.15
N SER A 49 6.07 25.98 10.94
CA SER A 49 5.93 27.42 10.66
C SER A 49 4.57 27.71 10.02
N THR A 50 3.55 27.78 10.85
CA THR A 50 2.17 28.05 10.45
C THR A 50 1.59 29.24 11.22
N LYS A 51 0.62 29.92 10.61
CA LYS A 51 -0.19 30.98 11.25
C LYS A 51 -1.67 30.58 11.22
N VAL A 52 -2.44 31.09 12.18
CA VAL A 52 -3.89 30.91 12.19
C VAL A 52 -4.50 31.64 11.00
N ALA A 53 -5.24 30.92 10.18
CA ALA A 53 -5.94 31.42 9.00
C ALA A 53 -7.48 31.42 9.17
N GLY A 54 -7.99 30.64 10.11
CA GLY A 54 -9.42 30.56 10.40
C GLY A 54 -9.69 29.71 11.64
N VAL A 55 -10.89 29.87 12.18
CA VAL A 55 -11.41 29.05 13.27
C VAL A 55 -12.81 28.58 12.92
N ILE A 56 -13.04 27.28 13.02
CA ILE A 56 -14.36 26.66 12.88
C ILE A 56 -14.82 26.27 14.27
N GLU A 57 -16.00 26.75 14.71
CA GLU A 57 -16.60 26.38 15.98
C GLU A 57 -17.61 25.27 15.77
N VAL A 58 -17.41 24.14 16.45
CA VAL A 58 -18.35 23.02 16.55
C VAL A 58 -19.08 23.11 17.89
N CYS A 59 -20.38 23.34 17.86
CA CYS A 59 -21.16 23.65 19.07
C CYS A 59 -21.54 22.45 19.93
N GLU A 60 -21.50 21.23 19.38
CA GLU A 60 -21.86 19.98 20.07
C GLU A 60 -21.06 18.80 19.51
N ASP A 61 -20.93 17.74 20.31
CA ASP A 61 -20.31 16.48 19.86
C ASP A 61 -21.20 15.76 18.86
N ILE A 62 -20.60 15.31 17.74
CA ILE A 62 -21.33 14.59 16.70
C ILE A 62 -20.63 13.27 16.39
N GLN A 63 -21.36 12.19 16.55
CA GLN A 63 -20.92 10.89 16.08
C GLN A 63 -21.11 10.81 14.57
N THR A 64 -20.01 10.84 13.82
CA THR A 64 -20.04 10.77 12.36
C THR A 64 -20.11 9.34 11.84
N LEU A 65 -19.42 8.40 12.51
CA LEU A 65 -19.38 6.99 12.12
C LEU A 65 -19.31 6.09 13.36
N LYS A 66 -20.34 5.29 13.60
CA LYS A 66 -20.32 4.22 14.60
C LYS A 66 -19.58 3.00 14.06
N ALA A 67 -18.68 2.45 14.87
CA ALA A 67 -17.86 1.28 14.53
C ALA A 67 -17.95 0.23 15.65
N LYS A 68 -16.99 -0.67 15.71
CA LYS A 68 -16.70 -1.58 16.82
C LYS A 68 -15.22 -1.54 17.09
N ASN A 69 -14.80 -1.62 18.34
CA ASN A 69 -13.42 -1.90 18.68
C ASN A 69 -13.11 -3.37 18.32
N LEU A 70 -12.05 -3.57 17.57
CA LEU A 70 -11.62 -4.88 17.07
C LEU A 70 -10.36 -5.38 17.79
N PHE A 71 -9.65 -4.48 18.46
CA PHE A 71 -8.39 -4.77 19.14
C PHE A 71 -8.51 -4.37 20.60
N ALA A 72 -8.27 -5.32 21.50
CA ALA A 72 -8.12 -5.03 22.92
C ALA A 72 -6.62 -5.00 23.24
N LEU A 73 -6.18 -3.92 23.89
CA LEU A 73 -4.83 -3.88 24.45
C LEU A 73 -4.76 -4.71 25.72
N ASP A 74 -3.76 -5.55 25.81
CA ASP A 74 -3.44 -6.35 27.00
C ASP A 74 -2.36 -5.70 27.89
N VAL A 75 -1.83 -4.55 27.45
CA VAL A 75 -0.80 -3.79 28.15
C VAL A 75 -1.18 -2.31 28.23
N ALA A 76 -0.77 -1.65 29.31
CA ALA A 76 -0.88 -0.20 29.39
C ALA A 76 0.15 0.47 28.49
N LEU A 77 -0.28 1.41 27.66
CA LEU A 77 0.59 2.21 26.82
C LEU A 77 1.03 3.48 27.54
N ASN A 78 2.31 3.81 27.41
CA ASN A 78 2.82 5.12 27.78
C ASN A 78 2.65 6.06 26.57
N GLU A 79 1.54 6.77 26.53
CA GLU A 79 1.18 7.64 25.40
C GLU A 79 2.02 8.92 25.37
N ILE A 80 2.33 9.37 24.17
CA ILE A 80 2.97 10.68 23.94
C ILE A 80 1.88 11.75 24.02
N HIS A 81 2.08 12.72 24.91
CA HIS A 81 1.21 13.88 25.04
C HIS A 81 1.84 15.11 24.41
N PRO A 82 1.04 16.05 23.87
CA PRO A 82 1.53 17.35 23.42
C PRO A 82 2.25 18.09 24.54
N ASP A 83 3.30 18.83 24.18
CA ASP A 83 3.94 19.78 25.09
C ASP A 83 2.92 20.83 25.56
N ALA A 84 2.65 20.86 26.88
CA ALA A 84 1.63 21.71 27.46
C ALA A 84 1.91 23.20 27.24
N VAL A 85 3.19 23.62 27.25
CA VAL A 85 3.56 25.04 27.02
C VAL A 85 3.26 25.43 25.58
N LYS A 86 3.69 24.61 24.62
CA LYS A 86 3.42 24.86 23.20
C LYS A 86 1.91 24.81 22.88
N LEU A 87 1.17 23.95 23.55
CA LEU A 87 -0.28 23.88 23.38
C LEU A 87 -0.94 25.17 23.88
N GLU A 88 -0.52 25.69 25.03
CA GLU A 88 -1.06 26.96 25.56
C GLU A 88 -0.65 28.17 24.71
N GLU A 89 0.56 28.18 24.15
CA GLU A 89 0.96 29.21 23.18
C GLU A 89 0.06 29.21 21.94
N LYS A 90 -0.22 28.04 21.39
CA LYS A 90 -1.11 27.90 20.23
C LYS A 90 -2.56 28.29 20.54
N LYS A 91 -3.04 27.99 21.76
CA LYS A 91 -4.37 28.42 22.22
C LYS A 91 -4.44 29.94 22.34
N LYS A 92 -3.41 30.59 22.90
CA LYS A 92 -3.33 32.07 23.00
C LYS A 92 -3.29 32.73 21.63
N GLU A 93 -2.53 32.17 20.69
CA GLU A 93 -2.49 32.64 19.30
C GLU A 93 -3.88 32.55 18.64
N ALA A 94 -4.58 31.42 18.84
CA ALA A 94 -5.93 31.25 18.30
C ALA A 94 -6.94 32.18 18.95
N ALA A 95 -6.85 32.43 20.27
CA ALA A 95 -7.69 33.37 20.98
C ALA A 95 -7.45 34.83 20.55
N GLY A 96 -6.24 35.15 20.08
CA GLY A 96 -5.89 36.47 19.50
C GLY A 96 -6.35 36.65 18.06
N TYR A 97 -6.91 35.62 17.41
CA TYR A 97 -7.43 35.70 16.05
C TYR A 97 -8.71 36.53 16.01
N GLN A 98 -8.65 37.65 15.31
CA GLN A 98 -9.69 38.70 15.36
C GLN A 98 -10.80 38.56 14.31
N ALA A 99 -10.67 37.58 13.38
CA ALA A 99 -11.71 37.36 12.40
C ALA A 99 -12.89 36.60 13.00
N GLU A 100 -14.04 36.72 12.37
CA GLU A 100 -15.24 36.01 12.77
C GLU A 100 -15.01 34.46 12.67
N LYS A 101 -15.42 33.74 13.70
CA LYS A 101 -15.43 32.30 13.69
C LYS A 101 -16.55 31.80 12.78
N VAL A 102 -16.26 30.76 12.00
CA VAL A 102 -17.27 30.07 11.21
C VAL A 102 -17.96 29.03 12.10
N ILE A 103 -19.24 29.22 12.41
CA ILE A 103 -20.04 28.24 13.11
C ILE A 103 -20.35 27.11 12.14
N PHE A 104 -19.96 25.89 12.51
CA PHE A 104 -20.20 24.72 11.68
C PHE A 104 -21.63 24.21 11.85
N ASP A 105 -22.34 24.06 10.73
CA ASP A 105 -23.69 23.47 10.72
C ASP A 105 -23.59 21.94 10.86
N THR A 106 -23.78 21.46 12.08
CA THR A 106 -23.69 20.05 12.45
C THR A 106 -24.83 19.19 11.88
N THR A 107 -25.96 19.83 11.53
CA THR A 107 -27.13 19.13 10.97
C THR A 107 -26.86 18.56 9.57
N ALA A 108 -25.87 19.08 8.88
CA ALA A 108 -25.45 18.61 7.57
C ALA A 108 -24.68 17.27 7.59
N ILE A 109 -24.25 16.80 8.78
CA ILE A 109 -23.49 15.55 8.91
C ILE A 109 -24.44 14.37 9.03
N ALA A 110 -24.38 13.47 8.06
CA ALA A 110 -25.08 12.19 8.15
C ALA A 110 -24.35 11.22 9.09
N GLN A 111 -25.01 10.77 10.14
CA GLN A 111 -24.50 9.72 11.01
C GLN A 111 -24.53 8.37 10.29
N LYS A 112 -23.40 7.67 10.28
CA LYS A 112 -23.24 6.38 9.61
C LYS A 112 -22.88 5.30 10.62
N THR A 113 -23.18 4.05 10.29
CA THR A 113 -22.76 2.88 11.06
C THR A 113 -22.04 1.90 10.14
N VAL A 114 -20.89 1.40 10.58
CA VAL A 114 -20.15 0.37 9.84
C VAL A 114 -20.92 -0.95 9.95
N VAL A 115 -21.27 -1.52 8.82
CA VAL A 115 -21.84 -2.86 8.73
C VAL A 115 -20.72 -3.87 8.52
N TYR A 116 -20.44 -4.66 9.54
CA TYR A 116 -19.50 -5.77 9.44
C TYR A 116 -20.20 -6.97 8.83
N GLN A 117 -19.87 -7.26 7.59
CA GLN A 117 -20.40 -8.45 6.91
C GLN A 117 -19.60 -9.68 7.35
N GLY A 118 -20.27 -10.81 7.56
CA GLY A 118 -19.62 -12.09 7.81
C GLY A 118 -18.73 -12.46 6.62
N MET A 119 -17.51 -12.94 6.90
CA MET A 119 -16.52 -13.22 5.85
C MET A 119 -16.71 -14.55 5.13
N ARG A 120 -17.65 -15.40 5.53
CA ARG A 120 -17.91 -16.68 4.88
C ARG A 120 -19.01 -16.54 3.85
N LYS A 121 -18.63 -16.58 2.57
CA LYS A 121 -19.56 -16.90 1.49
C LYS A 121 -19.28 -18.35 1.07
N GLU A 122 -20.29 -19.20 1.13
CA GLU A 122 -20.24 -20.50 0.50
C GLU A 122 -20.76 -20.33 -0.92
N TYR A 123 -20.00 -20.80 -1.88
CA TYR A 123 -20.39 -20.78 -3.29
C TYR A 123 -20.89 -22.18 -3.68
N HIS A 124 -21.99 -22.21 -4.43
CA HIS A 124 -22.61 -23.45 -4.90
C HIS A 124 -22.82 -23.35 -6.42
N THR A 125 -22.79 -24.49 -7.09
CA THR A 125 -23.13 -24.59 -8.49
C THR A 125 -23.80 -25.93 -8.78
N ASP A 126 -24.82 -25.91 -9.64
CA ASP A 126 -25.47 -27.11 -10.13
C ASP A 126 -24.80 -27.68 -11.41
N LYS A 127 -23.77 -26.98 -11.92
CA LYS A 127 -23.01 -27.41 -13.09
C LYS A 127 -22.16 -28.61 -12.76
N THR A 128 -22.37 -29.70 -13.46
CA THR A 128 -21.62 -30.97 -13.31
C THR A 128 -20.38 -31.02 -14.20
N GLU A 129 -20.39 -30.29 -15.30
CA GLU A 129 -19.22 -30.16 -16.17
C GLU A 129 -18.13 -29.31 -15.52
N LYS A 130 -16.87 -29.68 -15.77
CA LYS A 130 -15.71 -28.98 -15.23
C LYS A 130 -15.61 -27.56 -15.80
N ILE A 131 -15.78 -26.55 -14.97
CA ILE A 131 -15.66 -25.16 -15.34
C ILE A 131 -14.19 -24.77 -15.47
N THR A 132 -13.85 -24.05 -16.55
CA THR A 132 -12.52 -23.53 -16.87
C THR A 132 -12.50 -22.02 -16.93
N MET A 133 -11.32 -21.41 -16.96
CA MET A 133 -11.17 -19.97 -17.21
C MET A 133 -11.71 -19.57 -18.58
N GLN A 134 -11.69 -20.48 -19.59
CA GLN A 134 -12.26 -20.22 -20.91
C GLN A 134 -13.79 -20.08 -20.84
N ASP A 135 -14.43 -20.83 -19.95
CA ASP A 135 -15.89 -20.73 -19.76
C ASP A 135 -16.27 -19.38 -19.11
N ILE A 136 -15.44 -18.89 -18.18
CA ILE A 136 -15.62 -17.57 -17.59
C ILE A 136 -15.39 -16.46 -18.63
N LEU A 137 -14.32 -16.55 -19.42
CA LEU A 137 -14.00 -15.57 -20.45
C LEU A 137 -15.06 -15.51 -21.56
N SER A 138 -15.77 -16.61 -21.80
CA SER A 138 -16.88 -16.71 -22.76
C SER A 138 -18.26 -16.50 -22.12
N GLU A 139 -18.31 -16.04 -20.87
CA GLU A 139 -19.55 -15.76 -20.10
C GLU A 139 -20.48 -16.96 -19.92
N LYS A 140 -19.96 -18.19 -20.06
CA LYS A 140 -20.71 -19.43 -19.82
C LYS A 140 -20.76 -19.82 -18.34
N ALA A 141 -19.84 -19.31 -17.54
CA ALA A 141 -19.78 -19.55 -16.12
C ALA A 141 -19.25 -18.30 -15.37
N THR A 142 -19.48 -18.26 -14.07
CA THR A 142 -18.95 -17.22 -13.18
C THR A 142 -17.73 -17.72 -12.42
N VAL A 143 -16.98 -16.78 -11.82
CA VAL A 143 -15.84 -17.10 -10.94
C VAL A 143 -16.32 -17.88 -9.70
N GLU A 144 -17.49 -17.49 -9.16
CA GLU A 144 -18.08 -18.13 -7.99
C GLU A 144 -18.44 -19.60 -8.27
N GLU A 145 -18.98 -19.89 -9.45
CA GLU A 145 -19.30 -21.25 -9.88
C GLU A 145 -18.00 -22.09 -10.06
N LEU A 146 -16.94 -21.50 -10.61
CA LEU A 146 -15.64 -22.18 -10.71
C LEU A 146 -15.08 -22.49 -9.33
N VAL A 147 -15.10 -21.50 -8.41
CA VAL A 147 -14.62 -21.68 -7.04
C VAL A 147 -15.42 -22.75 -6.30
N ALA A 148 -16.74 -22.82 -6.52
CA ALA A 148 -17.59 -23.86 -5.93
C ALA A 148 -17.20 -25.29 -6.34
N GLN A 149 -16.48 -25.46 -7.45
CA GLN A 149 -15.99 -26.76 -7.94
C GLN A 149 -14.55 -27.08 -7.53
N LEU A 150 -13.83 -26.12 -6.89
CA LEU A 150 -12.46 -26.40 -6.48
C LEU A 150 -12.43 -27.34 -5.26
N LEU A 151 -11.49 -28.27 -5.29
CA LEU A 151 -11.24 -29.16 -4.15
C LEU A 151 -10.59 -28.39 -2.99
N THR A 152 -10.75 -28.90 -1.78
CA THR A 152 -10.12 -28.31 -0.59
C THR A 152 -8.60 -28.21 -0.73
N GLU A 153 -7.98 -29.24 -1.33
CA GLU A 153 -6.56 -29.31 -1.61
C GLU A 153 -6.14 -28.23 -2.62
N GLU A 154 -6.91 -28.04 -3.70
CA GLU A 154 -6.67 -26.97 -4.68
C GLU A 154 -6.76 -25.59 -4.03
N LEU A 155 -7.77 -25.35 -3.18
CA LEU A 155 -7.93 -24.11 -2.42
C LEU A 155 -6.79 -23.89 -1.44
N ALA A 156 -6.30 -24.91 -0.77
CA ALA A 156 -5.16 -24.83 0.14
C ALA A 156 -3.88 -24.42 -0.62
N GLU A 157 -3.63 -25.00 -1.79
CA GLU A 157 -2.50 -24.65 -2.65
C GLU A 157 -2.55 -23.17 -3.12
N PHE A 158 -3.75 -22.64 -3.42
CA PHE A 158 -3.89 -21.21 -3.73
C PHE A 158 -3.52 -20.30 -2.58
N CYS A 159 -3.67 -20.75 -1.32
CA CYS A 159 -3.30 -19.98 -0.14
C CYS A 159 -1.79 -19.96 0.13
N VAL A 160 -1.03 -20.92 -0.41
CA VAL A 160 0.42 -21.07 -0.14
C VAL A 160 1.28 -20.42 -1.24
N GLY A 161 0.85 -20.51 -2.50
CA GLY A 161 1.66 -20.13 -3.65
C GLY A 161 2.73 -21.18 -3.98
N THR A 162 3.64 -20.83 -4.89
CA THR A 162 4.70 -21.72 -5.38
C THR A 162 6.07 -21.09 -5.12
N LEU A 163 6.94 -21.83 -4.43
CA LEU A 163 8.30 -21.40 -4.11
C LEU A 163 9.32 -22.35 -4.76
N ARG A 164 10.37 -21.79 -5.35
CA ARG A 164 11.54 -22.53 -5.78
C ARG A 164 12.33 -23.05 -4.57
N ALA A 165 12.52 -24.35 -4.50
CA ALA A 165 13.24 -24.97 -3.38
C ALA A 165 14.73 -24.57 -3.33
N ASP A 166 15.35 -24.28 -4.46
CA ASP A 166 16.74 -23.86 -4.61
C ASP A 166 16.94 -22.33 -4.56
N GLY A 167 15.85 -21.56 -4.57
CA GLY A 167 15.86 -20.12 -4.41
C GLY A 167 15.80 -19.62 -2.97
N GLY A 168 15.78 -20.54 -2.00
CA GLY A 168 15.45 -20.24 -0.60
C GLY A 168 16.52 -19.51 0.21
N GLU A 169 17.73 -19.34 -0.28
CA GLU A 169 18.78 -18.61 0.44
C GLU A 169 18.64 -17.08 0.33
N VAL A 170 17.88 -16.60 -0.66
CA VAL A 170 17.69 -15.15 -0.88
C VAL A 170 16.22 -14.82 -0.88
N VAL A 171 15.78 -14.07 0.11
CA VAL A 171 14.42 -13.54 0.19
C VAL A 171 14.10 -12.74 -1.06
N GLY A 172 13.02 -13.07 -1.74
CA GLY A 172 12.55 -12.35 -2.93
C GLY A 172 13.12 -12.84 -4.26
N ASN A 173 13.65 -14.06 -4.32
CA ASN A 173 14.08 -14.73 -5.56
C ASN A 173 13.57 -16.17 -5.61
N ALA A 174 12.25 -16.35 -5.55
CA ALA A 174 11.64 -17.67 -5.45
C ALA A 174 10.70 -18.02 -6.61
N SER A 175 10.62 -17.19 -7.65
CA SER A 175 9.82 -17.46 -8.85
C SER A 175 10.43 -18.56 -9.71
N TYR A 176 9.57 -19.46 -10.20
CA TYR A 176 9.93 -20.43 -11.24
C TYR A 176 9.83 -19.85 -12.65
N THR A 177 9.09 -18.76 -12.82
CA THR A 177 8.70 -18.27 -14.14
C THR A 177 9.61 -17.15 -14.61
N VAL A 178 9.95 -16.19 -13.73
CA VAL A 178 10.80 -15.03 -14.04
C VAL A 178 12.00 -15.00 -13.11
N PRO A 179 13.21 -15.14 -13.62
CA PRO A 179 14.43 -15.13 -12.81
C PRO A 179 14.56 -13.83 -12.00
N GLY A 180 14.80 -13.98 -10.70
CA GLY A 180 14.91 -12.84 -9.78
C GLY A 180 13.59 -12.29 -9.25
N ALA A 181 12.44 -12.74 -9.75
CA ALA A 181 11.16 -12.36 -9.19
C ALA A 181 10.94 -13.03 -7.82
N ALA A 182 10.12 -12.38 -6.97
CA ALA A 182 9.95 -12.76 -5.57
C ALA A 182 9.26 -14.11 -5.37
N GLY A 183 8.35 -14.48 -6.25
CA GLY A 183 7.60 -15.73 -6.21
C GLY A 183 6.49 -15.77 -7.22
N ASP A 184 5.79 -16.90 -7.24
CA ASP A 184 4.61 -17.11 -8.07
C ASP A 184 3.42 -17.51 -7.20
N THR A 185 2.20 -17.16 -7.61
CA THR A 185 1.01 -17.79 -7.06
C THR A 185 0.94 -19.24 -7.52
N SER A 186 0.06 -20.03 -6.89
CA SER A 186 -0.06 -21.44 -7.24
C SER A 186 -0.43 -21.67 -8.70
N SER A 187 0.20 -22.68 -9.30
CA SER A 187 -0.12 -23.18 -10.65
C SER A 187 -0.96 -24.47 -10.65
N VAL A 188 -1.48 -24.88 -9.50
CA VAL A 188 -2.19 -26.15 -9.30
C VAL A 188 -3.32 -26.39 -10.30
N CYS A 189 -4.05 -25.35 -10.66
CA CYS A 189 -5.14 -25.43 -11.63
C CYS A 189 -4.80 -24.90 -13.02
N LYS A 190 -3.51 -24.74 -13.36
CA LYS A 190 -3.08 -24.21 -14.66
C LYS A 190 -3.50 -25.14 -15.80
N GLU A 191 -3.13 -26.40 -15.73
CA GLU A 191 -3.44 -27.40 -16.78
C GLU A 191 -4.89 -27.86 -16.69
N SER A 192 -5.43 -28.00 -15.48
CA SER A 192 -6.75 -28.59 -15.28
C SER A 192 -7.90 -27.63 -15.55
N ARG A 193 -7.72 -26.33 -15.34
CA ARG A 193 -8.78 -25.28 -15.44
C ARG A 193 -8.36 -24.04 -16.21
N GLY A 194 -7.10 -23.92 -16.63
CA GLY A 194 -6.56 -22.73 -17.31
C GLY A 194 -6.29 -21.57 -16.37
N ILE A 195 -6.23 -21.78 -15.05
CA ILE A 195 -5.90 -20.72 -14.07
C ILE A 195 -4.39 -20.56 -14.04
N LYS A 196 -3.89 -19.47 -14.62
CA LYS A 196 -2.46 -19.17 -14.65
C LYS A 196 -1.99 -18.65 -13.30
N ASN A 197 -0.75 -18.99 -12.94
CA ASN A 197 -0.05 -18.35 -11.84
C ASN A 197 0.21 -16.86 -12.16
N MET A 198 0.25 -16.04 -11.14
CA MET A 198 0.70 -14.65 -11.21
C MET A 198 2.12 -14.54 -10.67
N ILE A 199 2.92 -13.68 -11.26
CA ILE A 199 4.32 -13.48 -10.93
C ILE A 199 4.45 -12.21 -10.09
N LEU A 200 5.12 -12.34 -8.94
CA LEU A 200 5.32 -11.27 -7.97
C LEU A 200 6.77 -10.81 -8.01
N ALA A 201 7.02 -9.53 -8.23
CA ALA A 201 8.36 -8.96 -8.15
C ALA A 201 8.45 -7.93 -7.02
N ASP A 202 9.55 -7.96 -6.28
CA ASP A 202 9.84 -6.96 -5.26
C ASP A 202 10.50 -5.71 -5.84
N GLY A 203 10.80 -4.73 -5.00
CA GLY A 203 11.58 -3.55 -5.32
C GLY A 203 10.81 -2.24 -5.28
N PRO A 204 10.57 -1.64 -4.07
CA PRO A 204 9.89 -0.34 -3.95
C PRO A 204 10.58 0.84 -4.65
N ALA A 205 11.85 0.71 -5.00
CA ALA A 205 12.61 1.68 -5.79
C ALA A 205 12.81 1.25 -7.26
N GLY A 206 11.88 0.50 -7.83
CA GLY A 206 11.90 -0.09 -9.17
C GLY A 206 11.85 -1.62 -9.11
N LEU A 207 11.43 -2.27 -10.19
CA LEU A 207 11.37 -3.73 -10.22
C LEU A 207 12.74 -4.35 -9.94
N ARG A 208 12.76 -5.37 -9.11
CA ARG A 208 13.96 -6.12 -8.80
C ARG A 208 13.86 -7.52 -9.41
N LEU A 209 14.56 -7.71 -10.50
CA LEU A 209 14.72 -8.96 -11.22
C LEU A 209 16.19 -9.30 -11.36
N GLN A 210 16.50 -10.53 -11.72
CA GLN A 210 17.87 -10.92 -12.04
C GLN A 210 18.30 -10.26 -13.37
N PRO A 211 19.27 -9.34 -13.40
CA PRO A 211 19.52 -8.53 -14.58
C PRO A 211 20.10 -9.33 -15.75
N HIS A 212 20.80 -10.44 -15.47
CA HIS A 212 21.35 -11.33 -16.49
C HIS A 212 21.17 -12.79 -16.05
N PHE A 213 20.61 -13.60 -16.92
CA PHE A 213 20.51 -15.05 -16.73
C PHE A 213 20.77 -15.79 -18.03
N LYS A 214 21.06 -17.10 -17.91
CA LYS A 214 21.29 -17.98 -19.05
C LYS A 214 20.32 -19.16 -19.01
N THR A 215 19.92 -19.61 -20.19
CA THR A 215 19.17 -20.87 -20.33
C THR A 215 19.88 -21.80 -21.30
N LYS A 216 19.62 -23.09 -21.20
CA LYS A 216 19.88 -24.03 -22.29
C LYS A 216 18.96 -23.72 -23.47
N LYS A 217 19.25 -24.30 -24.63
CA LYS A 217 18.41 -24.16 -25.84
C LYS A 217 16.98 -24.69 -25.66
N ASP A 218 16.75 -25.57 -24.70
CA ASP A 218 15.44 -26.08 -24.33
C ASP A 218 14.67 -25.16 -23.35
N GLY A 219 15.25 -24.02 -22.98
CA GLY A 219 14.67 -23.05 -22.04
C GLY A 219 14.97 -23.34 -20.56
N THR A 220 15.72 -24.40 -20.23
CA THR A 220 16.09 -24.71 -18.84
C THR A 220 17.00 -23.62 -18.27
N LEU A 221 16.59 -22.99 -17.17
CA LEU A 221 17.39 -21.98 -16.48
C LEU A 221 18.68 -22.57 -15.92
N LEU A 222 19.78 -21.89 -16.13
CA LEU A 222 21.10 -22.27 -15.60
C LEU A 222 21.38 -21.53 -14.28
N PRO A 223 21.98 -22.19 -13.29
CA PRO A 223 22.41 -21.51 -12.06
C PRO A 223 23.49 -20.48 -12.33
N GLY A 224 23.46 -19.37 -11.62
CA GLY A 224 24.44 -18.29 -11.71
C GLY A 224 23.84 -16.95 -12.07
N GLY A 225 24.68 -15.93 -12.02
CA GLY A 225 24.32 -14.54 -12.23
C GLY A 225 24.16 -13.75 -10.94
N GLU A 226 23.78 -12.50 -11.07
CA GLU A 226 23.46 -11.62 -9.94
C GLU A 226 22.11 -12.02 -9.35
N VAL A 227 22.08 -12.30 -8.07
CA VAL A 227 20.84 -12.69 -7.42
C VAL A 227 20.49 -11.52 -6.54
N MET A 228 20.50 -11.06 -5.60
CA MET A 228 20.01 -9.92 -4.85
C MET A 228 21.16 -9.10 -4.23
N GLY A 229 21.18 -7.82 -4.46
CA GLY A 229 22.21 -6.93 -3.93
C GLY A 229 23.60 -7.31 -4.44
N ASP A 230 24.57 -7.45 -3.54
CA ASP A 230 25.96 -7.78 -3.89
C ASP A 230 26.21 -9.27 -4.11
N ALA A 231 25.18 -10.11 -4.01
CA ALA A 231 25.31 -11.55 -4.18
C ALA A 231 25.42 -11.91 -5.67
N TYR A 232 26.61 -12.22 -6.12
CA TYR A 232 26.87 -12.70 -7.47
C TYR A 232 27.41 -14.13 -7.41
N THR A 233 26.72 -15.05 -8.09
CA THR A 233 27.18 -16.41 -8.28
C THR A 233 27.71 -16.56 -9.70
N PRO A 234 28.99 -16.82 -9.91
CA PRO A 234 29.54 -17.03 -11.26
C PRO A 234 28.81 -18.16 -11.99
N PHE A 235 28.55 -17.96 -13.28
CA PHE A 235 28.11 -19.07 -14.13
C PHE A 235 29.24 -20.10 -14.23
N ASN A 236 28.87 -21.37 -14.42
CA ASN A 236 29.84 -22.42 -14.63
C ASN A 236 30.75 -22.07 -15.81
N PRO A 237 32.08 -21.91 -15.64
CA PRO A 237 33.01 -21.50 -16.71
C PRO A 237 33.14 -22.53 -17.83
N ASN A 238 32.68 -23.76 -17.61
CA ASN A 238 32.74 -24.82 -18.63
C ASN A 238 31.48 -24.90 -19.51
N ILE A 239 30.58 -23.93 -19.40
CA ILE A 239 29.40 -23.86 -20.26
C ILE A 239 29.85 -23.47 -21.69
N ASP A 240 29.46 -24.27 -22.67
CA ASP A 240 29.63 -23.87 -24.08
C ASP A 240 28.64 -22.78 -24.41
N GLU A 241 29.13 -21.57 -24.68
CA GLU A 241 28.28 -20.40 -25.03
C GLU A 241 27.43 -20.61 -26.29
N LYS A 242 27.74 -21.61 -27.10
CA LYS A 242 26.92 -21.97 -28.28
C LYS A 242 25.67 -22.77 -27.91
N GLU A 243 25.68 -23.44 -26.76
CA GLU A 243 24.60 -24.29 -26.26
C GLU A 243 23.66 -23.54 -25.33
N VAL A 244 23.89 -22.24 -25.09
CA VAL A 244 23.09 -21.44 -24.19
C VAL A 244 22.58 -20.18 -24.88
N ASP A 245 21.50 -19.62 -24.32
CA ASP A 245 20.98 -18.29 -24.64
C ASP A 245 21.18 -17.36 -23.46
N ASN A 246 21.62 -16.13 -23.75
CA ASN A 246 21.81 -15.08 -22.76
C ASN A 246 20.62 -14.13 -22.79
N TYR A 247 20.06 -13.84 -21.63
CA TYR A 247 18.94 -12.92 -21.47
C TYR A 247 19.30 -11.79 -20.51
N TYR A 248 18.83 -10.59 -20.84
CA TYR A 248 19.04 -9.38 -20.05
C TYR A 248 17.70 -8.72 -19.75
N GLN A 249 17.44 -8.44 -18.47
CA GLN A 249 16.21 -7.80 -18.00
C GLN A 249 16.56 -6.67 -17.02
N TYR A 250 17.12 -5.60 -17.56
CA TYR A 250 17.49 -4.43 -16.78
C TYR A 250 16.24 -3.62 -16.45
N CYS A 251 15.98 -3.42 -15.16
CA CYS A 251 14.90 -2.60 -14.66
C CYS A 251 15.38 -1.22 -14.24
N THR A 252 14.50 -0.23 -14.37
CA THR A 252 14.82 1.16 -14.03
C THR A 252 14.71 1.40 -12.53
N ALA A 253 15.79 1.90 -11.92
CA ALA A 253 15.75 2.42 -10.57
C ALA A 253 15.00 3.76 -10.54
N ILE A 254 13.92 3.84 -9.76
CA ILE A 254 13.24 5.09 -9.47
C ILE A 254 13.74 5.67 -8.14
N PRO A 255 13.52 6.97 -7.88
CA PRO A 255 13.85 7.53 -6.58
C PRO A 255 13.17 6.77 -5.45
N ILE A 256 13.84 6.66 -4.30
CA ILE A 256 13.28 6.01 -3.11
C ILE A 256 11.98 6.68 -2.68
N GLY A 257 11.10 5.91 -2.00
CA GLY A 257 9.77 6.36 -1.62
C GLY A 257 9.75 7.71 -0.90
N TRP A 258 10.66 7.90 0.04
CA TRP A 258 10.78 9.16 0.75
C TRP A 258 11.09 10.34 -0.18
N ALA A 259 12.02 10.18 -1.13
CA ALA A 259 12.35 11.24 -2.10
C ALA A 259 11.15 11.58 -3.01
N LEU A 260 10.40 10.57 -3.46
CA LEU A 260 9.16 10.77 -4.21
C LEU A 260 8.13 11.57 -3.42
N ALA A 261 7.95 11.26 -2.13
CA ALA A 261 7.01 11.97 -1.27
C ALA A 261 7.40 13.44 -1.05
N GLN A 262 8.70 13.74 -0.95
CA GLN A 262 9.20 15.13 -0.82
C GLN A 262 8.87 16.01 -2.02
N SER A 263 8.56 15.43 -3.17
CA SER A 263 8.11 16.19 -4.34
C SER A 263 6.74 16.82 -4.17
N TRP A 264 5.88 16.31 -3.27
CA TRP A 264 4.47 16.69 -3.09
C TRP A 264 3.68 16.68 -4.41
N ASN A 265 4.11 15.86 -5.37
CA ASN A 265 3.61 15.85 -6.73
C ASN A 265 3.05 14.50 -7.12
N THR A 266 1.76 14.31 -6.88
CA THR A 266 1.05 13.06 -7.21
C THR A 266 1.07 12.72 -8.70
N GLU A 267 1.06 13.72 -9.59
CA GLU A 267 1.15 13.49 -11.04
C GLU A 267 2.52 12.90 -11.44
N LEU A 268 3.61 13.40 -10.83
CA LEU A 268 4.94 12.87 -11.05
C LEU A 268 5.04 11.42 -10.57
N VAL A 269 4.49 11.14 -9.38
CA VAL A 269 4.49 9.80 -8.80
C VAL A 269 3.63 8.83 -9.63
N GLU A 270 2.49 9.28 -10.15
CA GLU A 270 1.67 8.48 -11.06
C GLU A 270 2.42 8.14 -12.36
N LYS A 271 3.20 9.08 -12.92
CA LYS A 271 4.06 8.80 -14.09
C LYS A 271 5.18 7.80 -13.76
N ALA A 272 5.75 7.87 -12.56
CA ALA A 272 6.72 6.87 -12.11
C ALA A 272 6.07 5.48 -12.02
N GLY A 273 4.86 5.41 -11.49
CA GLY A 273 4.07 4.17 -11.47
C GLY A 273 3.74 3.63 -12.87
N ASP A 274 3.39 4.50 -13.80
CA ASP A 274 3.12 4.16 -15.20
C ASP A 274 4.35 3.54 -15.88
N MET A 275 5.53 4.09 -15.64
CA MET A 275 6.79 3.53 -16.11
C MET A 275 7.04 2.14 -15.53
N VAL A 276 6.86 1.95 -14.22
CA VAL A 276 7.00 0.62 -13.59
C VAL A 276 6.00 -0.37 -14.18
N GLY A 277 4.74 0.06 -14.39
CA GLY A 277 3.72 -0.77 -15.03
C GLY A 277 4.11 -1.23 -16.44
N SER A 278 4.74 -0.35 -17.22
CA SER A 278 5.29 -0.68 -18.55
C SER A 278 6.40 -1.75 -18.46
N GLU A 279 7.32 -1.63 -17.50
CA GLU A 279 8.35 -2.67 -17.27
C GLU A 279 7.73 -3.99 -16.79
N MET A 280 6.66 -3.95 -15.97
CA MET A 280 5.92 -5.14 -15.59
C MET A 280 5.32 -5.86 -16.79
N GLU A 281 4.83 -5.13 -17.79
CA GLU A 281 4.39 -5.74 -19.07
C GLU A 281 5.56 -6.39 -19.80
N GLN A 282 6.66 -5.66 -19.93
CA GLN A 282 7.85 -6.12 -20.65
C GLN A 282 8.46 -7.39 -20.05
N PHE A 283 8.52 -7.47 -18.72
CA PHE A 283 9.15 -8.59 -17.99
C PHE A 283 8.15 -9.61 -17.44
N HIS A 284 6.88 -9.53 -17.84
CA HIS A 284 5.81 -10.47 -17.48
C HIS A 284 5.55 -10.58 -15.97
N VAL A 285 5.77 -9.51 -15.22
CA VAL A 285 5.41 -9.42 -13.80
C VAL A 285 3.94 -9.00 -13.66
N ASP A 286 3.19 -9.65 -12.79
CA ASP A 286 1.75 -9.37 -12.61
C ASP A 286 1.46 -8.52 -11.38
N LEU A 287 2.16 -8.78 -10.26
CA LEU A 287 2.04 -8.02 -9.02
C LEU A 287 3.40 -7.46 -8.61
N TRP A 288 3.45 -6.16 -8.42
CA TRP A 288 4.60 -5.48 -7.83
C TRP A 288 4.42 -5.40 -6.32
N LEU A 289 5.39 -5.90 -5.55
CA LEU A 289 5.38 -5.87 -4.08
C LEU A 289 5.76 -4.48 -3.56
N ALA A 290 4.99 -3.51 -3.99
CA ALA A 290 5.08 -2.08 -3.67
C ALA A 290 3.73 -1.40 -4.02
N PRO A 291 3.48 -0.16 -3.58
CA PRO A 291 4.34 0.68 -2.74
C PRO A 291 4.35 0.26 -1.27
N ALA A 292 5.44 0.62 -0.58
CA ALA A 292 5.57 0.48 0.86
C ALA A 292 5.20 1.81 1.54
N LEU A 293 4.32 1.77 2.57
CA LEU A 293 3.72 2.99 3.12
C LEU A 293 3.55 3.00 4.65
N ASN A 294 4.35 2.23 5.37
CA ASN A 294 4.37 2.32 6.82
C ASN A 294 4.82 3.72 7.26
N ILE A 295 4.41 4.12 8.45
CA ILE A 295 4.68 5.46 8.98
C ILE A 295 6.12 5.57 9.49
N HIS A 296 6.80 6.67 9.20
CA HIS A 296 8.09 7.02 9.78
C HIS A 296 7.95 7.32 11.28
N ARG A 297 7.73 6.28 12.07
CA ARG A 297 7.51 6.39 13.53
C ARG A 297 8.79 6.61 14.30
N ASN A 298 9.85 5.93 13.87
CA ASN A 298 11.19 6.01 14.45
C ASN A 298 12.20 6.32 13.35
N PRO A 299 12.98 7.40 13.44
CA PRO A 299 13.97 7.76 12.41
C PRO A 299 15.05 6.70 12.21
N LEU A 300 15.27 5.81 13.19
CA LEU A 300 16.23 4.71 13.10
C LEU A 300 15.68 3.44 12.44
N CYS A 301 14.42 3.42 12.04
CA CYS A 301 13.88 2.28 11.29
C CYS A 301 14.59 2.12 9.95
N GLY A 302 15.23 0.98 9.74
CA GLY A 302 16.08 0.70 8.58
C GLY A 302 15.36 0.71 7.23
N ARG A 303 14.02 0.69 7.21
CA ARG A 303 13.21 0.71 5.99
C ARG A 303 12.52 2.05 5.70
N ASN A 304 12.80 3.10 6.47
CA ASN A 304 12.22 4.42 6.22
C ASN A 304 12.51 4.98 4.82
N PHE A 305 13.60 4.56 4.19
CA PHE A 305 13.95 4.99 2.83
C PHE A 305 12.88 4.61 1.80
N GLU A 306 12.24 3.45 1.95
CA GLU A 306 11.20 2.98 1.02
C GLU A 306 9.78 3.46 1.39
N TYR A 307 9.58 3.94 2.61
CA TYR A 307 8.33 4.51 3.07
C TYR A 307 8.23 6.00 2.71
N TYR A 308 7.03 6.57 2.75
CA TYR A 308 6.79 7.89 2.21
C TYR A 308 6.91 9.02 3.23
N SER A 309 6.29 8.90 4.42
CA SER A 309 6.18 10.00 5.37
C SER A 309 5.82 9.51 6.79
N GLU A 310 5.98 10.39 7.77
CA GLU A 310 5.33 10.28 9.08
C GLU A 310 3.85 10.65 9.03
N ASP A 311 3.43 11.41 8.02
CA ASP A 311 2.03 11.83 7.82
C ASP A 311 1.28 10.74 7.02
N PRO A 312 0.22 10.14 7.60
CA PRO A 312 -0.53 9.08 6.96
C PRO A 312 -1.31 9.54 5.72
N TYR A 313 -1.71 10.82 5.68
CA TYR A 313 -2.41 11.38 4.53
C TYR A 313 -1.47 11.54 3.33
N VAL A 314 -0.28 12.09 3.56
CA VAL A 314 0.77 12.19 2.52
C VAL A 314 1.14 10.80 2.01
N SER A 315 1.40 9.86 2.94
CA SER A 315 1.74 8.46 2.58
C SER A 315 0.65 7.81 1.72
N GLY A 316 -0.61 7.98 2.11
CA GLY A 316 -1.74 7.42 1.38
C GLY A 316 -1.94 8.03 -0.01
N LYS A 317 -1.81 9.36 -0.15
CA LYS A 317 -1.97 10.04 -1.44
C LYS A 317 -0.86 9.68 -2.42
N ILE A 318 0.37 9.58 -1.95
CA ILE A 318 1.53 9.18 -2.77
C ILE A 318 1.39 7.70 -3.17
N ALA A 319 1.01 6.81 -2.24
CA ALA A 319 0.77 5.40 -2.53
C ALA A 319 -0.38 5.21 -3.55
N ALA A 320 -1.48 5.96 -3.40
CA ALA A 320 -2.59 5.93 -4.34
C ALA A 320 -2.17 6.38 -5.75
N ALA A 321 -1.35 7.43 -5.85
CA ALA A 321 -0.84 7.91 -7.13
C ALA A 321 0.06 6.87 -7.81
N MET A 322 0.99 6.27 -7.07
CA MET A 322 1.86 5.20 -7.57
C MET A 322 1.02 4.00 -8.07
N THR A 323 0.03 3.60 -7.28
CA THR A 323 -0.88 2.50 -7.62
C THR A 323 -1.66 2.78 -8.89
N LYS A 324 -2.22 3.98 -9.04
CA LYS A 324 -2.91 4.40 -10.27
C LYS A 324 -2.02 4.27 -11.49
N GLY A 325 -0.78 4.74 -11.38
CA GLY A 325 0.18 4.67 -12.48
C GLY A 325 0.42 3.24 -12.94
N VAL A 326 0.78 2.34 -12.02
CA VAL A 326 1.00 0.92 -12.32
C VAL A 326 -0.25 0.26 -12.92
N GLN A 327 -1.41 0.54 -12.36
CA GLN A 327 -2.66 -0.14 -12.73
C GLN A 327 -3.35 0.42 -13.99
N LYS A 328 -2.75 1.41 -14.69
CA LYS A 328 -3.09 1.74 -16.07
C LYS A 328 -2.83 0.57 -17.01
N HIS A 329 -1.87 -0.25 -16.67
CA HIS A 329 -1.48 -1.43 -17.43
C HIS A 329 -2.38 -2.61 -17.12
N ARG A 330 -3.03 -3.16 -18.16
CA ARG A 330 -4.03 -4.20 -17.97
C ARG A 330 -3.41 -5.46 -17.35
N GLY A 331 -4.04 -5.94 -16.28
CA GLY A 331 -3.59 -7.15 -15.58
C GLY A 331 -2.43 -6.94 -14.62
N LYS A 332 -1.87 -5.73 -14.55
CA LYS A 332 -0.83 -5.40 -13.57
C LYS A 332 -1.44 -4.82 -12.30
N GLY A 333 -0.80 -5.07 -11.17
CA GLY A 333 -1.30 -4.62 -9.87
C GLY A 333 -0.18 -4.29 -8.90
N THR A 334 -0.52 -3.45 -7.92
CA THR A 334 0.34 -3.18 -6.76
C THR A 334 -0.05 -4.03 -5.58
N THR A 335 0.92 -4.35 -4.74
CA THR A 335 0.75 -4.98 -3.43
C THR A 335 1.23 -3.99 -2.38
N ILE A 336 0.30 -3.23 -1.83
CA ILE A 336 0.64 -2.24 -0.80
C ILE A 336 1.11 -2.94 0.48
N LYS A 337 2.18 -2.42 1.11
CA LYS A 337 2.86 -3.10 2.22
C LYS A 337 3.39 -2.13 3.27
N HIS A 338 3.63 -2.55 4.50
CA HIS A 338 3.32 -3.85 5.12
C HIS A 338 2.14 -3.66 6.07
N PHE A 339 1.09 -4.38 5.88
CA PHE A 339 -0.15 -4.23 6.65
C PHE A 339 -0.12 -5.15 7.87
N ALA A 340 0.07 -4.56 9.08
CA ALA A 340 0.27 -3.15 9.40
C ALA A 340 1.32 -3.01 10.51
N VAL A 341 1.72 -1.75 10.78
CA VAL A 341 2.58 -1.38 11.92
C VAL A 341 4.02 -1.91 11.84
N ASN A 342 4.57 -2.13 10.65
CA ASN A 342 5.98 -2.46 10.47
C ASN A 342 6.84 -1.19 10.55
N ASN A 343 7.06 -0.67 11.77
CA ASN A 343 7.77 0.59 12.02
C ASN A 343 9.13 0.38 12.70
N GLN A 344 9.58 -0.87 12.80
CA GLN A 344 10.84 -1.28 13.41
C GLN A 344 11.39 -2.50 12.65
N GLU A 345 12.70 -2.50 12.38
CA GLU A 345 13.40 -3.63 11.75
C GLU A 345 14.23 -4.45 12.75
N ASP A 346 14.68 -3.81 13.84
CA ASP A 346 15.37 -4.54 14.91
C ASP A 346 14.46 -5.60 15.51
N ASN A 347 14.94 -6.84 15.50
CA ASN A 347 14.20 -7.99 16.01
C ASN A 347 12.84 -8.24 15.33
N ARG A 348 12.70 -7.85 14.05
CA ARG A 348 11.44 -7.87 13.29
C ARG A 348 10.63 -9.17 13.40
N TYR A 349 11.31 -10.32 13.42
CA TYR A 349 10.63 -11.63 13.48
C TYR A 349 10.07 -11.99 14.86
N PHE A 350 10.44 -11.24 15.91
CA PHE A 350 10.10 -11.57 17.30
C PHE A 350 9.51 -10.37 18.06
N VAL A 351 9.28 -9.24 17.39
CA VAL A 351 8.66 -8.08 18.01
C VAL A 351 7.15 -8.23 18.02
N ASN A 352 6.53 -7.83 19.14
CA ASN A 352 5.09 -7.67 19.24
C ASN A 352 4.75 -6.18 19.30
N ALA A 353 4.03 -5.68 18.30
CA ALA A 353 3.68 -4.28 18.20
C ALA A 353 2.38 -3.98 18.99
N HIS A 354 2.50 -3.18 20.04
CA HIS A 354 1.37 -2.70 20.82
C HIS A 354 0.96 -1.30 20.37
N VAL A 355 -0.30 -1.13 20.01
CA VAL A 355 -0.84 0.14 19.49
C VAL A 355 -2.31 0.29 19.92
N SER A 356 -2.71 1.50 20.32
CA SER A 356 -4.13 1.78 20.61
C SER A 356 -4.98 1.70 19.34
N GLU A 357 -6.24 1.36 19.47
CA GLU A 357 -7.14 1.28 18.31
C GLU A 357 -7.30 2.66 17.65
N ARG A 358 -7.29 3.73 18.44
CA ARG A 358 -7.29 5.11 17.93
C ARG A 358 -6.08 5.37 17.04
N ALA A 359 -4.87 5.13 17.54
CA ALA A 359 -3.65 5.35 16.76
C ALA A 359 -3.61 4.44 15.52
N LEU A 360 -4.05 3.19 15.65
CA LEU A 360 -4.13 2.25 14.54
C LEU A 360 -5.02 2.80 13.41
N ARG A 361 -6.23 3.29 13.74
CA ARG A 361 -7.21 3.81 12.77
C ARG A 361 -6.82 5.16 12.17
N GLU A 362 -6.36 6.10 13.01
CA GLU A 362 -6.08 7.47 12.59
C GLU A 362 -4.73 7.61 11.87
N ILE A 363 -3.75 6.77 12.21
CA ILE A 363 -2.38 6.89 11.73
C ILE A 363 -2.00 5.69 10.87
N TYR A 364 -1.89 4.50 11.48
CA TYR A 364 -1.21 3.36 10.83
C TYR A 364 -2.02 2.72 9.69
N LEU A 365 -3.34 2.72 9.76
CA LEU A 365 -4.21 2.20 8.70
C LEU A 365 -4.69 3.27 7.72
N LYS A 366 -4.57 4.56 8.06
CA LYS A 366 -5.10 5.65 7.24
C LYS A 366 -4.48 5.71 5.85
N GLY A 367 -3.17 5.50 5.75
CA GLY A 367 -2.48 5.43 4.45
C GLY A 367 -2.98 4.28 3.58
N PHE A 368 -3.21 3.10 4.17
CA PHE A 368 -3.77 1.94 3.48
C PHE A 368 -5.21 2.18 3.01
N GLU A 369 -6.04 2.80 3.87
CA GLU A 369 -7.41 3.17 3.51
C GLU A 369 -7.44 4.04 2.24
N ILE A 370 -6.60 5.09 2.20
CA ILE A 370 -6.50 5.98 1.05
C ILE A 370 -6.00 5.24 -0.19
N ALA A 371 -4.95 4.43 -0.06
CA ALA A 371 -4.38 3.66 -1.16
C ALA A 371 -5.40 2.68 -1.78
N VAL A 372 -6.26 2.06 -0.96
CA VAL A 372 -7.32 1.17 -1.45
C VAL A 372 -8.48 1.94 -2.07
N LYS A 373 -8.93 3.03 -1.44
CA LYS A 373 -10.11 3.79 -1.90
C LYS A 373 -9.82 4.65 -3.13
N GLU A 374 -8.65 5.26 -3.18
CA GLU A 374 -8.29 6.20 -4.24
C GLU A 374 -7.37 5.58 -5.30
N GLY A 375 -6.52 4.61 -4.93
CA GLY A 375 -5.60 3.94 -5.83
C GLY A 375 -6.04 2.56 -6.30
N PRO A 376 -7.24 2.08 -5.99
CA PRO A 376 -7.79 0.72 -5.92
C PRO A 376 -6.75 -0.40 -5.98
N ALA A 377 -5.82 -0.40 -5.01
CA ALA A 377 -4.76 -1.40 -4.89
C ALA A 377 -5.33 -2.83 -4.89
N ARG A 378 -4.73 -3.71 -5.69
CA ARG A 378 -5.27 -5.06 -5.93
C ARG A 378 -4.81 -6.08 -4.91
N SER A 379 -3.71 -5.84 -4.23
CA SER A 379 -3.12 -6.76 -3.27
C SER A 379 -2.58 -6.02 -2.05
N VAL A 380 -2.51 -6.73 -0.94
CA VAL A 380 -1.97 -6.23 0.34
C VAL A 380 -1.02 -7.29 0.89
N MET A 381 0.18 -6.87 1.29
CA MET A 381 1.12 -7.72 2.00
C MET A 381 0.99 -7.47 3.50
N THR A 382 0.63 -8.52 4.23
CA THR A 382 0.65 -8.50 5.70
C THR A 382 2.08 -8.51 6.23
N THR A 383 2.25 -8.04 7.46
CA THR A 383 3.54 -8.01 8.14
C THR A 383 3.60 -9.06 9.23
#